data_d688c6e3f03c1201e8c4b37fd05cafdc
#
_entry.id   d688c6e3f03c1201e8c4b37fd05cafdc
#
_cell.length_a   1.000
_cell.length_b   1.000
_cell.length_c   1.000
_cell.angle_alpha   90.00
_cell.angle_beta   90.00
_cell.angle_gamma   90.00
#
_symmetry.space_group_name_H-M   'P 1'
#
loop_
_entity.id
_entity.type
_entity.pdbx_description
1 polymer ?
#
loop_
_entity_poly.entity_id
_entity_poly.type
_entity_poly.pdbx_seq_one_letter_code
_entity_poly.pdbx_strand_id
1 'polypeptide(L)'
;MNGSLSPSCAGVPTFTAHPRHDGHYVKALTLLGALLLSTPLFAAQLTLELGAQSHTWQTEALLKHSEVKTITVSNDVSYKRTMTYRAVPVAALLTGIKSDDHLQAVALDGFAAEMPAAPLLNTEGAQAWLAIEDPAKPWPRLSADKPSAGPFYLVWTHPEAANISPEQWPFQVSSIKRLAPVAERFPALLPDPALKADDPVSQGFALFQKNCLACHRLNGAGDAQFGPDLNIPFSPTEYFGADFLKRYIRDPQSLRHWPQAKMPGFSEAVLPAGDLDKLVEYLTHMAGRKVKR
;
A
#
# COMPACT_ATOMS: atom_id res chain seq x y z
N MET A 1 -35.92 -17.66 -53.87
CA MET A 1 -37.27 -17.79 -53.33
C MET A 1 -37.35 -16.82 -52.19
N ASN A 2 -37.69 -15.61 -52.45
CA ASN A 2 -39.03 -14.96 -52.42
C ASN A 2 -39.63 -14.94 -51.02
N GLY A 3 -39.84 -13.71 -50.54
CA GLY A 3 -40.93 -13.33 -49.74
C GLY A 3 -40.68 -12.08 -48.84
N SER A 4 -40.69 -10.95 -49.50
CA SER A 4 -41.12 -9.61 -49.09
C SER A 4 -42.51 -9.63 -48.49
N LEU A 5 -42.79 -8.75 -47.52
CA LEU A 5 -44.03 -8.02 -47.34
C LEU A 5 -43.92 -6.97 -46.24
N SER A 6 -43.92 -5.67 -46.59
CA SER A 6 -44.58 -4.59 -45.84
C SER A 6 -46.04 -4.53 -46.31
N PRO A 7 -46.98 -4.00 -45.56
CA PRO A 7 -47.37 -2.58 -45.56
C PRO A 7 -47.96 -2.11 -44.21
N SER A 8 -48.33 -0.95 -43.91
CA SER A 8 -48.91 0.25 -44.52
C SER A 8 -49.61 1.06 -43.44
N CYS A 9 -49.40 2.34 -43.51
CA CYS A 9 -50.18 3.53 -43.10
C CYS A 9 -51.53 3.42 -42.39
N ALA A 10 -51.74 4.35 -41.45
CA ALA A 10 -52.84 5.31 -41.30
C ALA A 10 -52.95 5.67 -39.79
N GLY A 11 -53.27 6.85 -39.32
CA GLY A 11 -53.86 8.02 -39.86
C GLY A 11 -53.84 9.11 -38.76
N VAL A 12 -53.71 10.34 -39.16
CA VAL A 12 -53.80 11.57 -38.34
C VAL A 12 -55.26 11.89 -38.08
N PRO A 13 -55.64 12.44 -36.92
CA PRO A 13 -56.70 13.38 -36.83
C PRO A 13 -56.26 14.77 -36.37
N THR A 14 -56.53 15.72 -37.20
CA THR A 14 -56.56 17.18 -36.92
C THR A 14 -57.64 17.48 -35.92
N PHE A 15 -57.33 18.28 -34.91
CA PHE A 15 -58.34 19.04 -34.15
C PHE A 15 -58.01 20.52 -34.07
N THR A 16 -59.05 21.27 -34.37
CA THR A 16 -59.20 22.70 -34.57
C THR A 16 -58.99 23.56 -33.30
N ALA A 17 -58.72 24.83 -33.56
CA ALA A 17 -58.36 25.87 -32.60
C ALA A 17 -59.62 26.58 -31.96
N HIS A 18 -59.22 27.26 -30.82
CA HIS A 18 -59.81 28.48 -30.19
C HIS A 18 -60.86 28.30 -29.05
N PRO A 19 -60.91 29.23 -28.06
CA PRO A 19 -60.41 30.60 -28.01
C PRO A 19 -59.65 31.02 -26.70
N ARG A 20 -59.15 32.25 -26.77
CA ARG A 20 -58.46 33.05 -25.74
C ARG A 20 -59.26 33.26 -24.46
N HIS A 21 -58.57 33.16 -23.30
CA HIS A 21 -58.95 33.90 -22.10
C HIS A 21 -57.70 34.60 -21.53
N ASP A 22 -57.80 35.90 -21.40
CA ASP A 22 -56.84 36.78 -20.72
C ASP A 22 -56.93 36.52 -19.22
N GLY A 23 -55.82 36.16 -18.60
CA GLY A 23 -55.70 35.95 -17.16
C GLY A 23 -54.35 36.42 -16.65
N HIS A 24 -54.36 37.42 -15.78
CA HIS A 24 -53.27 38.14 -15.16
C HIS A 24 -52.13 37.27 -14.69
N TYR A 25 -50.93 37.49 -15.22
CA TYR A 25 -49.69 36.87 -14.72
C TYR A 25 -49.25 37.57 -13.45
N VAL A 26 -49.52 36.93 -12.30
CA VAL A 26 -48.79 37.20 -11.06
C VAL A 26 -47.37 36.59 -11.21
N LYS A 27 -46.36 37.45 -11.32
CA LYS A 27 -44.95 37.06 -11.30
C LYS A 27 -44.60 36.58 -9.90
N ALA A 28 -44.74 35.27 -9.65
CA ALA A 28 -44.15 34.64 -8.50
C ALA A 28 -42.62 34.49 -8.77
N LEU A 29 -41.82 35.33 -8.15
CA LEU A 29 -40.37 35.21 -8.10
C LEU A 29 -40.07 34.02 -7.18
N THR A 30 -39.87 32.82 -7.75
CA THR A 30 -39.33 31.68 -7.05
C THR A 30 -37.83 31.90 -6.89
N LEU A 31 -37.42 32.38 -5.71
CA LEU A 31 -36.03 32.33 -5.27
C LEU A 31 -35.65 30.86 -5.08
N LEU A 32 -35.02 30.26 -6.10
CA LEU A 32 -34.40 28.95 -5.99
C LEU A 32 -33.12 29.13 -5.17
N GLY A 33 -33.23 28.98 -3.87
CA GLY A 33 -32.07 28.91 -2.95
C GLY A 33 -31.24 27.68 -3.33
N ALA A 34 -30.13 27.89 -4.02
CA ALA A 34 -29.12 26.87 -4.23
C ALA A 34 -28.55 26.49 -2.86
N LEU A 35 -29.12 25.47 -2.23
CA LEU A 35 -28.50 24.79 -1.09
C LEU A 35 -27.22 24.14 -1.61
N LEU A 36 -26.10 24.84 -1.44
CA LEU A 36 -24.77 24.25 -1.60
C LEU A 36 -24.62 23.15 -0.55
N LEU A 37 -24.98 21.93 -0.93
CA LEU A 37 -24.61 20.73 -0.19
C LEU A 37 -23.10 20.64 -0.23
N SER A 38 -22.44 21.30 0.74
CA SER A 38 -21.06 21.05 1.04
C SER A 38 -20.98 19.59 1.54
N THR A 39 -20.63 18.68 0.63
CA THR A 39 -20.23 17.33 1.04
C THR A 39 -19.11 17.50 2.05
N PRO A 40 -19.23 16.94 3.27
CA PRO A 40 -18.12 16.97 4.20
C PRO A 40 -16.94 16.29 3.51
N LEU A 41 -15.92 17.07 3.22
CA LEU A 41 -14.63 16.53 2.81
C LEU A 41 -14.10 15.83 4.06
N PHE A 42 -14.28 14.51 4.17
CA PHE A 42 -13.72 13.76 5.28
C PHE A 42 -12.21 13.96 5.24
N ALA A 43 -11.69 14.69 6.23
CA ALA A 43 -10.26 14.84 6.40
C ALA A 43 -9.65 13.43 6.54
N ALA A 44 -8.58 13.19 5.82
CA ALA A 44 -7.90 11.91 5.90
C ALA A 44 -7.38 11.67 7.33
N GLN A 45 -7.43 10.42 7.77
CA GLN A 45 -7.14 10.00 9.13
C GLN A 45 -6.02 8.97 9.16
N LEU A 46 -5.13 9.10 10.14
CA LEU A 46 -4.13 8.10 10.49
C LEU A 46 -4.47 7.56 11.88
N THR A 47 -4.66 6.25 11.99
CA THR A 47 -4.90 5.59 13.28
C THR A 47 -3.64 4.94 13.81
N LEU A 48 -3.28 5.23 15.06
CA LEU A 48 -2.17 4.61 15.79
C LEU A 48 -2.74 3.67 16.85
N GLU A 49 -2.51 2.37 16.70
CA GLU A 49 -2.91 1.31 17.63
C GLU A 49 -1.66 0.78 18.34
N LEU A 50 -1.12 1.56 19.30
CA LEU A 50 0.18 1.30 19.91
C LEU A 50 0.09 0.57 21.28
N GLY A 51 -1.11 0.28 21.74
CA GLY A 51 -1.38 -0.38 23.01
C GLY A 51 -2.88 -0.60 23.22
N ALA A 52 -3.34 -0.53 24.46
CA ALA A 52 -4.76 -0.72 24.79
C ALA A 52 -5.69 0.37 24.23
N GLN A 53 -5.16 1.53 23.89
CA GLN A 53 -5.91 2.64 23.31
C GLN A 53 -5.41 2.93 21.90
N SER A 54 -6.34 3.30 21.03
CA SER A 54 -6.02 3.83 19.71
C SER A 54 -6.11 5.36 19.73
N HIS A 55 -5.25 6.00 18.93
CA HIS A 55 -5.28 7.44 18.69
C HIS A 55 -5.41 7.72 17.21
N THR A 56 -6.35 8.60 16.84
CA THR A 56 -6.57 8.97 15.43
C THR A 56 -6.15 10.42 15.20
N TRP A 57 -5.23 10.60 14.29
CA TRP A 57 -4.77 11.89 13.82
C TRP A 57 -5.52 12.33 12.57
N GLN A 58 -5.98 13.57 12.56
CA GLN A 58 -6.45 14.23 11.35
C GLN A 58 -5.28 14.90 10.61
N THR A 59 -5.35 14.97 9.28
CA THR A 59 -4.33 15.64 8.46
C THR A 59 -3.99 17.04 8.98
N GLU A 60 -4.99 17.86 9.31
CA GLU A 60 -4.77 19.22 9.80
C GLU A 60 -4.03 19.26 11.15
N ALA A 61 -4.33 18.31 12.05
CA ALA A 61 -3.66 18.21 13.33
C ALA A 61 -2.18 17.85 13.16
N LEU A 62 -1.88 16.90 12.28
CA LEU A 62 -0.51 16.52 11.95
C LEU A 62 0.26 17.66 11.26
N LEU A 63 -0.38 18.42 10.38
CA LEU A 63 0.22 19.59 9.73
C LEU A 63 0.53 20.72 10.74
N LYS A 64 -0.11 20.72 11.92
CA LYS A 64 0.12 21.66 13.03
C LYS A 64 0.93 21.05 14.17
N HIS A 65 1.41 19.82 14.02
CA HIS A 65 2.20 19.15 15.05
C HIS A 65 3.46 19.96 15.38
N SER A 66 3.84 20.03 16.67
CA SER A 66 5.00 20.83 17.13
C SER A 66 6.32 20.43 16.45
N GLU A 67 6.46 19.17 16.07
CA GLU A 67 7.65 18.64 15.40
C GLU A 67 7.53 18.55 13.87
N VAL A 68 6.47 19.12 13.28
CA VAL A 68 6.36 19.14 11.81
C VAL A 68 7.49 19.96 11.19
N LYS A 69 8.16 19.38 10.20
CA LYS A 69 9.28 20.00 9.48
C LYS A 69 9.08 19.85 7.97
N THR A 70 9.77 20.69 7.21
CA THR A 70 9.95 20.48 5.78
C THR A 70 11.22 19.67 5.59
N ILE A 71 11.11 18.51 4.96
CA ILE A 71 12.24 17.62 4.67
C ILE A 71 12.37 17.41 3.16
N THR A 72 13.60 17.11 2.72
CA THR A 72 13.88 16.72 1.33
C THR A 72 14.38 15.29 1.28
N VAL A 73 13.75 14.48 0.43
CA VAL A 73 14.11 13.08 0.16
C VAL A 73 14.67 13.01 -1.25
N SER A 74 15.96 12.77 -1.39
CA SER A 74 16.67 12.88 -2.68
C SER A 74 16.30 11.79 -3.67
N ASN A 75 16.08 10.57 -3.21
CA ASN A 75 15.75 9.40 -4.03
C ASN A 75 14.50 8.72 -3.52
N ASP A 76 13.36 9.44 -3.65
CA ASP A 76 12.09 8.90 -3.19
C ASP A 76 11.73 7.58 -3.91
N VAL A 77 11.35 6.59 -3.12
CA VAL A 77 11.11 5.22 -3.62
C VAL A 77 9.90 5.16 -4.56
N SER A 78 8.84 5.91 -4.26
CA SER A 78 7.60 5.89 -5.06
C SER A 78 7.65 6.85 -6.25
N TYR A 79 8.19 8.05 -6.05
CA TYR A 79 8.27 9.08 -7.09
C TYR A 79 9.51 8.98 -7.99
N LYS A 80 10.52 8.19 -7.62
CA LYS A 80 11.78 8.00 -8.37
C LYS A 80 12.52 9.30 -8.67
N ARG A 81 12.40 10.28 -7.78
CA ARG A 81 13.02 11.62 -7.88
C ARG A 81 13.14 12.26 -6.52
N THR A 82 13.78 13.42 -6.46
CA THR A 82 13.79 14.24 -5.24
C THR A 82 12.38 14.80 -4.98
N MET A 83 11.93 14.63 -3.74
CA MET A 83 10.67 15.15 -3.24
C MET A 83 10.87 15.97 -1.98
N THR A 84 9.99 16.93 -1.76
CA THR A 84 9.97 17.74 -0.52
C THR A 84 8.62 17.57 0.16
N TYR A 85 8.66 17.28 1.45
CA TYR A 85 7.47 16.96 2.25
C TYR A 85 7.39 17.82 3.50
N ARG A 86 6.16 18.14 3.92
CA ARG A 86 5.89 18.44 5.32
C ARG A 86 5.75 17.11 6.05
N ALA A 87 6.54 16.89 7.09
CA ALA A 87 6.60 15.59 7.74
C ALA A 87 6.86 15.73 9.24
N VAL A 88 6.38 14.75 10.01
CA VAL A 88 6.64 14.59 11.43
C VAL A 88 7.57 13.40 11.61
N PRO A 89 8.60 13.46 12.50
CA PRO A 89 9.39 12.28 12.84
C PRO A 89 8.47 11.16 13.34
N VAL A 90 8.60 9.96 12.80
CA VAL A 90 7.75 8.83 13.24
C VAL A 90 7.96 8.55 14.73
N ALA A 91 9.18 8.67 15.22
CA ALA A 91 9.51 8.53 16.64
C ALA A 91 8.68 9.42 17.56
N ALA A 92 8.32 10.64 17.12
CA ALA A 92 7.48 11.56 17.90
C ALA A 92 6.02 11.10 18.03
N LEU A 93 5.58 10.23 17.12
CA LEU A 93 4.22 9.67 17.12
C LEU A 93 4.12 8.33 17.85
N LEU A 94 5.25 7.64 18.07
CA LEU A 94 5.32 6.28 18.63
C LEU A 94 5.50 6.27 20.16
N THR A 95 4.68 7.02 20.87
CA THR A 95 4.77 7.10 22.34
C THR A 95 4.61 5.73 22.99
N GLY A 96 5.54 5.36 23.86
CA GLY A 96 5.51 4.10 24.63
C GLY A 96 5.99 2.87 23.85
N ILE A 97 6.42 3.03 22.61
CA ILE A 97 7.02 1.96 21.81
C ILE A 97 8.50 1.81 22.19
N LYS A 98 8.95 0.55 22.29
CA LYS A 98 10.34 0.17 22.57
C LYS A 98 11.02 -0.35 21.33
N SER A 99 12.35 -0.38 21.34
CA SER A 99 13.16 -0.83 20.19
C SER A 99 12.96 -2.31 19.83
N ASP A 100 12.54 -3.13 20.78
CA ASP A 100 12.25 -4.55 20.60
C ASP A 100 10.78 -4.84 20.18
N ASP A 101 9.95 -3.81 20.13
CA ASP A 101 8.57 -3.95 19.63
C ASP A 101 8.53 -4.21 18.13
N HIS A 102 7.42 -4.77 17.68
CA HIS A 102 7.11 -4.98 16.28
C HIS A 102 5.90 -4.15 15.87
N LEU A 103 6.03 -3.45 14.76
CA LEU A 103 4.98 -2.59 14.21
C LEU A 103 4.57 -3.05 12.81
N GLN A 104 3.36 -2.72 12.42
CA GLN A 104 2.86 -2.90 11.07
C GLN A 104 2.25 -1.59 10.59
N ALA A 105 2.72 -1.08 9.46
CA ALA A 105 2.10 0.05 8.78
C ALA A 105 1.17 -0.47 7.67
N VAL A 106 -0.11 -0.10 7.74
CA VAL A 106 -1.14 -0.57 6.81
C VAL A 106 -1.59 0.58 5.93
N ALA A 107 -1.58 0.37 4.62
CA ALA A 107 -2.07 1.30 3.62
C ALA A 107 -3.57 1.13 3.33
N LEU A 108 -4.17 2.12 2.65
CA LEU A 108 -5.58 2.11 2.28
C LEU A 108 -5.97 0.94 1.34
N ASP A 109 -5.02 0.45 0.56
CA ASP A 109 -5.22 -0.68 -0.36
C ASP A 109 -4.97 -2.05 0.29
N GLY A 110 -4.60 -2.08 1.59
CA GLY A 110 -4.34 -3.29 2.35
C GLY A 110 -2.87 -3.76 2.31
N PHE A 111 -1.95 -2.99 1.69
CA PHE A 111 -0.51 -3.26 1.84
C PHE A 111 -0.13 -3.14 3.32
N ALA A 112 0.57 -4.14 3.86
CA ALA A 112 0.88 -4.25 5.28
C ALA A 112 2.38 -4.47 5.49
N ALA A 113 3.12 -3.36 5.68
CA ALA A 113 4.56 -3.40 5.90
C ALA A 113 4.89 -3.82 7.33
N GLU A 114 5.62 -4.92 7.48
CA GLU A 114 6.16 -5.37 8.76
C GLU A 114 7.44 -4.60 9.09
N MET A 115 7.49 -4.00 10.27
CA MET A 115 8.53 -3.05 10.62
C MET A 115 9.03 -3.28 12.06
N PRO A 116 10.32 -3.66 12.25
CA PRO A 116 10.94 -3.56 13.57
C PRO A 116 10.87 -2.12 14.08
N ALA A 117 10.60 -1.93 15.37
CA ALA A 117 10.47 -0.59 15.93
C ALA A 117 11.80 0.17 15.99
N ALA A 118 12.93 -0.53 16.20
CA ALA A 118 14.23 0.10 16.38
C ALA A 118 14.56 1.18 15.32
N PRO A 119 14.52 0.91 14.00
CA PRO A 119 14.81 1.96 13.01
C PRO A 119 13.77 3.08 12.97
N LEU A 120 12.50 2.81 13.34
CA LEU A 120 11.45 3.83 13.39
C LEU A 120 11.64 4.83 14.52
N LEU A 121 12.36 4.44 15.58
CA LEU A 121 12.66 5.26 16.74
C LEU A 121 13.96 6.06 16.57
N ASN A 122 14.71 5.87 15.49
CA ASN A 122 15.94 6.60 15.25
C ASN A 122 15.69 8.11 15.09
N THR A 123 16.53 8.90 15.73
CA THR A 123 16.57 10.37 15.59
C THR A 123 17.79 10.85 14.79
N GLU A 124 18.70 9.94 14.48
CA GLU A 124 19.91 10.18 13.70
C GLU A 124 20.13 9.02 12.70
N GLY A 125 20.95 9.25 11.68
CA GLY A 125 21.20 8.27 10.61
C GLY A 125 19.94 8.03 9.78
N ALA A 126 19.53 6.77 9.63
CA ALA A 126 18.27 6.43 8.97
C ALA A 126 17.11 6.87 9.86
N GLN A 127 16.41 7.91 9.44
CA GLN A 127 15.29 8.45 10.18
C GLN A 127 13.98 8.29 9.40
N ALA A 128 12.97 7.75 10.07
CA ALA A 128 11.62 7.61 9.54
C ALA A 128 10.81 8.89 9.74
N TRP A 129 10.09 9.29 8.70
CA TRP A 129 9.20 10.45 8.70
C TRP A 129 7.82 10.07 8.19
N LEU A 130 6.79 10.57 8.84
CA LEU A 130 5.45 10.56 8.31
C LEU A 130 5.25 11.83 7.48
N ALA A 131 5.34 11.71 6.17
CA ALA A 131 5.01 12.77 5.24
C ALA A 131 3.49 12.95 5.15
N ILE A 132 3.04 14.21 5.15
CA ILE A 132 1.62 14.58 5.22
C ILE A 132 1.29 15.41 3.99
N GLU A 133 0.37 14.91 3.17
CA GLU A 133 -0.12 15.67 2.01
C GLU A 133 -1.09 16.77 2.48
N ASP A 134 -0.75 18.01 2.13
CA ASP A 134 -1.64 19.14 2.36
C ASP A 134 -2.72 19.14 1.25
N PRO A 135 -4.00 19.02 1.57
CA PRO A 135 -5.07 19.05 0.58
C PRO A 135 -5.09 20.33 -0.27
N ALA A 136 -4.56 21.44 0.25
CA ALA A 136 -4.43 22.69 -0.50
C ALA A 136 -3.24 22.69 -1.48
N LYS A 137 -2.29 21.76 -1.31
CA LYS A 137 -1.10 21.59 -2.14
C LYS A 137 -0.81 20.10 -2.38
N PRO A 138 -1.67 19.41 -3.15
CA PRO A 138 -1.55 17.97 -3.34
C PRO A 138 -0.25 17.60 -4.03
N TRP A 139 0.28 16.42 -3.69
CA TRP A 139 1.46 15.90 -4.34
C TRP A 139 1.14 15.44 -5.77
N PRO A 140 2.14 15.34 -6.64
CA PRO A 140 1.95 14.77 -7.96
C PRO A 140 1.38 13.35 -7.89
N ARG A 141 0.67 12.94 -8.93
CA ARG A 141 0.25 11.55 -9.09
C ARG A 141 1.47 10.64 -9.23
N LEU A 142 1.39 9.41 -8.73
CA LEU A 142 2.44 8.39 -8.89
C LEU A 142 2.58 7.96 -10.36
N SER A 143 1.45 7.87 -11.06
CA SER A 143 1.37 7.63 -12.50
C SER A 143 0.05 8.20 -13.06
N ALA A 144 -0.16 8.14 -14.37
CA ALA A 144 -1.37 8.67 -15.00
C ALA A 144 -2.66 8.02 -14.45
N ASP A 145 -2.59 6.76 -14.06
CA ASP A 145 -3.69 5.93 -13.55
C ASP A 145 -3.70 5.78 -12.02
N LYS A 146 -2.68 6.28 -11.31
CA LYS A 146 -2.58 6.15 -9.85
C LYS A 146 -2.64 7.52 -9.16
N PRO A 147 -3.29 7.64 -7.99
CA PRO A 147 -3.29 8.88 -7.20
C PRO A 147 -1.89 9.23 -6.70
N SER A 148 -1.78 10.26 -5.87
CA SER A 148 -0.55 10.59 -5.13
C SER A 148 -0.23 9.51 -4.09
N ALA A 149 0.96 9.57 -3.49
CA ALA A 149 1.33 8.75 -2.33
C ALA A 149 0.63 9.18 -1.02
N GLY A 150 -0.14 10.26 -1.04
CA GLY A 150 -0.89 10.76 0.11
C GLY A 150 -2.17 9.97 0.42
N PRO A 151 -2.81 10.28 1.53
CA PRO A 151 -2.58 11.44 2.40
C PRO A 151 -1.37 11.34 3.33
N PHE A 152 -0.94 10.12 3.69
CA PHE A 152 0.19 9.86 4.56
C PHE A 152 1.14 8.88 3.90
N TYR A 153 2.42 9.21 3.93
CA TYR A 153 3.46 8.41 3.32
C TYR A 153 4.64 8.29 4.29
N LEU A 154 5.02 7.06 4.62
CA LEU A 154 6.19 6.81 5.44
C LEU A 154 7.43 6.88 4.55
N VAL A 155 8.29 7.86 4.81
CA VAL A 155 9.51 8.11 4.04
C VAL A 155 10.73 8.09 4.95
N TRP A 156 11.90 7.96 4.37
CA TRP A 156 13.14 7.91 5.12
C TRP A 156 14.17 8.91 4.61
N THR A 157 14.93 9.47 5.54
CA THR A 157 16.20 10.12 5.24
C THR A 157 17.33 9.16 5.59
N HIS A 158 18.38 9.12 4.78
CA HIS A 158 19.55 8.22 4.92
C HIS A 158 19.17 6.72 5.12
N PRO A 159 18.28 6.14 4.27
CA PRO A 159 17.80 4.77 4.45
C PRO A 159 18.90 3.72 4.44
N GLU A 160 20.03 4.00 3.78
CA GLU A 160 21.22 3.14 3.71
C GLU A 160 21.85 2.89 5.08
N ALA A 161 21.76 3.82 6.01
CA ALA A 161 22.37 3.71 7.35
C ALA A 161 21.73 2.62 8.23
N ALA A 162 20.49 2.17 7.89
CA ALA A 162 19.81 1.07 8.55
C ALA A 162 19.34 0.00 7.55
N ASN A 163 19.88 0.02 6.34
CA ASN A 163 19.53 -0.94 5.28
C ASN A 163 18.00 -1.04 5.07
N ILE A 164 17.31 0.11 4.99
CA ILE A 164 15.87 0.19 4.79
C ILE A 164 15.52 -0.23 3.36
N SER A 165 14.63 -1.23 3.23
CA SER A 165 14.17 -1.68 1.91
C SER A 165 13.01 -0.83 1.37
N PRO A 166 12.75 -0.85 0.06
CA PRO A 166 11.61 -0.14 -0.54
C PRO A 166 10.26 -0.54 0.04
N GLU A 167 10.10 -1.77 0.52
CA GLU A 167 8.87 -2.26 1.14
C GLU A 167 8.58 -1.61 2.50
N GLN A 168 9.59 -0.95 3.07
CA GLN A 168 9.45 -0.17 4.30
C GLN A 168 9.11 1.31 4.05
N TRP A 169 8.63 1.63 2.85
CA TRP A 169 8.12 2.94 2.44
C TRP A 169 6.64 2.87 2.05
N PRO A 170 5.75 2.40 2.95
CA PRO A 170 4.34 2.33 2.63
C PRO A 170 3.76 3.73 2.38
N PHE A 171 3.08 3.88 1.26
CA PHE A 171 2.33 5.08 0.91
C PHE A 171 0.83 4.88 1.15
N GLN A 172 0.06 5.97 1.22
CA GLN A 172 -1.36 5.94 1.57
C GLN A 172 -1.62 5.23 2.91
N VAL A 173 -0.74 5.44 3.88
CA VAL A 173 -0.84 4.81 5.20
C VAL A 173 -2.14 5.23 5.89
N SER A 174 -2.89 4.25 6.37
CA SER A 174 -4.14 4.45 7.13
C SER A 174 -3.97 4.16 8.61
N SER A 175 -3.08 3.23 8.96
CA SER A 175 -2.81 2.90 10.37
C SER A 175 -1.38 2.40 10.60
N ILE A 176 -0.92 2.60 11.84
CA ILE A 176 0.30 1.95 12.36
C ILE A 176 -0.10 1.23 13.63
N LYS A 177 0.21 -0.08 13.69
CA LYS A 177 -0.20 -0.97 14.79
C LYS A 177 1.01 -1.59 15.47
N ARG A 178 0.99 -1.67 16.77
CA ARG A 178 1.89 -2.54 17.53
C ARG A 178 1.31 -3.94 17.56
N LEU A 179 2.05 -4.91 17.08
CA LEU A 179 1.64 -6.31 16.98
C LEU A 179 2.68 -7.20 17.65
N ALA A 180 2.29 -8.44 17.97
CA ALA A 180 3.25 -9.47 18.29
C ALA A 180 4.16 -9.74 17.09
N PRO A 181 5.41 -10.19 17.29
CA PRO A 181 6.32 -10.55 16.22
C PRO A 181 5.69 -11.50 15.20
N VAL A 182 6.09 -11.40 13.95
CA VAL A 182 5.59 -12.26 12.85
C VAL A 182 5.68 -13.74 13.19
N ALA A 183 6.76 -14.17 13.85
CA ALA A 183 6.96 -15.55 14.28
C ALA A 183 5.90 -16.05 15.25
N GLU A 184 5.38 -15.18 16.10
CA GLU A 184 4.30 -15.53 17.06
C GLU A 184 2.93 -15.52 16.38
N ARG A 185 2.67 -14.53 15.52
CA ARG A 185 1.38 -14.43 14.81
C ARG A 185 1.20 -15.53 13.76
N PHE A 186 2.28 -15.94 13.12
CA PHE A 186 2.26 -16.83 11.97
C PHE A 186 3.26 -18.00 12.10
N PRO A 187 3.01 -18.97 13.01
CA PRO A 187 3.92 -20.09 13.18
C PRO A 187 4.16 -20.93 11.91
N ALA A 188 3.20 -20.90 10.94
CA ALA A 188 3.33 -21.61 9.67
C ALA A 188 4.40 -21.03 8.72
N LEU A 189 4.95 -19.85 9.04
CA LEU A 189 6.09 -19.25 8.34
C LEU A 189 7.44 -19.72 8.88
N LEU A 190 7.46 -20.35 10.07
CA LEU A 190 8.72 -20.67 10.72
C LEU A 190 9.45 -21.81 9.99
N PRO A 191 10.77 -21.66 9.78
CA PRO A 191 11.61 -22.76 9.34
C PRO A 191 11.71 -23.84 10.44
N ASP A 192 12.48 -24.89 10.19
CA ASP A 192 12.71 -25.94 11.17
C ASP A 192 13.34 -25.36 12.45
N PRO A 193 12.76 -25.63 13.65
CA PRO A 193 13.26 -25.09 14.90
C PRO A 193 14.66 -25.62 15.30
N ALA A 194 15.15 -26.67 14.64
CA ALA A 194 16.51 -27.16 14.86
C ALA A 194 17.57 -26.28 14.16
N LEU A 195 17.18 -25.41 13.23
CA LEU A 195 18.09 -24.49 12.54
C LEU A 195 18.52 -23.36 13.46
N LYS A 196 19.80 -23.01 13.41
CA LYS A 196 20.32 -21.88 14.19
C LYS A 196 19.99 -20.55 13.52
N ALA A 197 20.12 -19.46 14.27
CA ALA A 197 19.84 -18.12 13.76
C ALA A 197 20.77 -17.69 12.61
N ASP A 198 22.00 -18.21 12.58
CA ASP A 198 23.01 -17.96 11.53
C ASP A 198 22.87 -18.89 10.32
N ASP A 199 21.94 -19.86 10.36
CA ASP A 199 21.64 -20.73 9.22
C ASP A 199 21.09 -19.91 8.04
N PRO A 200 21.50 -20.16 6.79
CA PRO A 200 21.00 -19.47 5.61
C PRO A 200 19.47 -19.46 5.49
N VAL A 201 18.79 -20.56 5.85
CA VAL A 201 17.33 -20.65 5.84
C VAL A 201 16.69 -19.71 6.87
N SER A 202 17.25 -19.63 8.08
CA SER A 202 16.79 -18.70 9.13
C SER A 202 17.01 -17.25 8.74
N GLN A 203 18.14 -16.94 8.12
CA GLN A 203 18.39 -15.61 7.54
C GLN A 203 17.44 -15.31 6.36
N GLY A 204 17.16 -16.32 5.52
CA GLY A 204 16.18 -16.24 4.44
C GLY A 204 14.76 -15.94 4.94
N PHE A 205 14.36 -16.48 6.09
CA PHE A 205 13.10 -16.13 6.74
C PHE A 205 13.04 -14.63 7.13
N ALA A 206 14.11 -14.09 7.68
CA ALA A 206 14.17 -12.65 7.99
C ALA A 206 14.07 -11.79 6.72
N LEU A 207 14.71 -12.21 5.63
CA LEU A 207 14.63 -11.54 4.33
C LEU A 207 13.23 -11.63 3.72
N PHE A 208 12.55 -12.77 3.88
CA PHE A 208 11.16 -12.95 3.47
C PHE A 208 10.22 -11.99 4.21
N GLN A 209 10.36 -11.88 5.53
CA GLN A 209 9.57 -10.93 6.33
C GLN A 209 9.76 -9.49 5.84
N LYS A 210 11.00 -9.11 5.57
CA LYS A 210 11.36 -7.75 5.18
C LYS A 210 10.90 -7.37 3.77
N ASN A 211 10.99 -8.28 2.80
CA ASN A 211 10.87 -7.96 1.39
C ASN A 211 9.65 -8.59 0.70
N CYS A 212 9.03 -9.61 1.28
CA CYS A 212 8.01 -10.40 0.58
C CYS A 212 6.66 -10.42 1.31
N LEU A 213 6.68 -10.43 2.66
CA LEU A 213 5.50 -10.64 3.49
C LEU A 213 4.46 -9.50 3.35
N ALA A 214 4.88 -8.30 2.96
CA ALA A 214 3.98 -7.18 2.70
C ALA A 214 3.01 -7.44 1.53
N CYS A 215 3.39 -8.32 0.60
CA CYS A 215 2.60 -8.65 -0.60
C CYS A 215 2.19 -10.12 -0.66
N HIS A 216 2.93 -11.04 -0.07
CA HIS A 216 2.72 -12.48 -0.18
C HIS A 216 2.39 -13.13 1.16
N ARG A 217 1.58 -14.17 1.10
CA ARG A 217 1.45 -15.17 2.16
C ARG A 217 2.32 -16.38 1.86
N LEU A 218 2.53 -17.21 2.88
CA LEU A 218 3.16 -18.51 2.73
C LEU A 218 2.48 -19.49 3.69
N ASN A 219 2.08 -20.65 3.23
CA ASN A 219 1.29 -21.63 4.00
C ASN A 219 -0.06 -21.08 4.52
N GLY A 220 -0.66 -20.14 3.81
CA GLY A 220 -1.88 -19.45 4.24
C GLY A 220 -1.66 -18.39 5.31
N ALA A 221 -0.43 -18.22 5.80
CA ALA A 221 -0.05 -17.29 6.86
C ALA A 221 0.48 -15.96 6.30
N GLY A 222 0.17 -14.88 7.00
CA GLY A 222 0.47 -13.50 6.61
C GLY A 222 -0.80 -12.68 6.34
N ASP A 223 -0.70 -11.37 6.49
CA ASP A 223 -1.84 -10.44 6.32
C ASP A 223 -2.05 -10.01 4.86
N ALA A 224 -1.05 -10.21 4.01
CA ALA A 224 -1.05 -9.74 2.62
C ALA A 224 -2.08 -10.45 1.72
N GLN A 225 -2.63 -9.70 0.74
CA GLN A 225 -3.61 -10.19 -0.22
C GLN A 225 -3.28 -9.82 -1.68
N PHE A 226 -2.09 -9.31 -1.95
CA PHE A 226 -1.71 -8.82 -3.28
C PHE A 226 -1.16 -9.92 -4.19
N GLY A 227 -0.22 -10.70 -3.66
CA GLY A 227 0.44 -11.76 -4.38
C GLY A 227 -0.11 -13.14 -4.04
N PRO A 228 0.25 -14.18 -4.82
CA PRO A 228 -0.10 -15.55 -4.48
C PRO A 228 0.59 -16.00 -3.19
N ASP A 229 0.02 -17.03 -2.56
CA ASP A 229 0.71 -17.78 -1.52
C ASP A 229 1.96 -18.45 -2.11
N LEU A 230 3.11 -18.28 -1.45
CA LEU A 230 4.40 -18.79 -1.97
C LEU A 230 4.69 -20.24 -1.58
N ASN A 231 3.69 -20.99 -1.09
CA ASN A 231 3.83 -22.41 -0.82
C ASN A 231 2.60 -23.24 -1.18
N ILE A 232 1.41 -22.65 -1.21
CA ILE A 232 0.16 -23.35 -1.47
C ILE A 232 -0.52 -22.79 -2.73
N PRO A 233 -0.89 -23.61 -3.71
CA PRO A 233 -0.72 -25.08 -3.77
C PRO A 233 0.72 -25.53 -4.05
N PHE A 234 1.55 -24.68 -4.70
CA PHE A 234 2.92 -24.98 -5.09
C PHE A 234 3.84 -23.79 -4.76
N SER A 235 5.04 -24.10 -4.25
CA SER A 235 6.10 -23.13 -4.09
C SER A 235 6.67 -22.70 -5.45
N PRO A 236 7.07 -21.44 -5.64
CA PRO A 236 7.77 -21.04 -6.87
C PRO A 236 9.05 -21.86 -7.12
N THR A 237 9.65 -22.42 -6.09
CA THR A 237 10.82 -23.31 -6.23
C THR A 237 10.48 -24.67 -6.83
N GLU A 238 9.20 -25.05 -6.86
CA GLU A 238 8.74 -26.33 -7.45
C GLU A 238 8.46 -26.21 -8.95
N TYR A 239 8.11 -25.02 -9.47
CA TYR A 239 7.76 -24.84 -10.88
C TYR A 239 8.71 -23.92 -11.63
N PHE A 240 9.53 -23.12 -10.95
CA PHE A 240 10.66 -22.42 -11.52
C PHE A 240 11.97 -23.14 -11.19
N GLY A 241 12.91 -23.23 -12.14
CA GLY A 241 14.30 -23.54 -11.78
C GLY A 241 14.89 -22.42 -10.94
N ALA A 242 15.86 -22.73 -10.09
CA ALA A 242 16.43 -21.76 -9.14
C ALA A 242 16.95 -20.49 -9.82
N ASP A 243 17.67 -20.60 -10.94
CA ASP A 243 18.18 -19.46 -11.69
C ASP A 243 17.07 -18.61 -12.31
N PHE A 244 16.00 -19.24 -12.77
CA PHE A 244 14.85 -18.53 -13.31
C PHE A 244 14.12 -17.76 -12.20
N LEU A 245 13.94 -18.36 -11.02
CA LEU A 245 13.30 -17.71 -9.87
C LEU A 245 14.10 -16.49 -9.42
N LYS A 246 15.42 -16.59 -9.31
CA LYS A 246 16.30 -15.48 -8.96
C LYS A 246 16.18 -14.33 -9.98
N ARG A 247 16.19 -14.63 -11.27
CA ARG A 247 15.99 -13.64 -12.34
C ARG A 247 14.61 -13.00 -12.25
N TYR A 248 13.56 -13.79 -11.96
CA TYR A 248 12.20 -13.29 -11.80
C TYR A 248 12.10 -12.31 -10.60
N ILE A 249 12.73 -12.64 -9.46
CA ILE A 249 12.77 -11.73 -8.30
C ILE A 249 13.54 -10.44 -8.63
N ARG A 250 14.64 -10.54 -9.41
CA ARG A 250 15.42 -9.37 -9.83
C ARG A 250 14.63 -8.41 -10.73
N ASP A 251 13.96 -8.95 -11.72
CA ASP A 251 13.18 -8.16 -12.67
C ASP A 251 12.05 -9.02 -13.28
N PRO A 252 10.86 -9.00 -12.66
CA PRO A 252 9.73 -9.80 -13.14
C PRO A 252 9.33 -9.49 -14.58
N GLN A 253 9.53 -8.24 -15.04
CA GLN A 253 9.14 -7.80 -16.37
C GLN A 253 10.14 -8.19 -17.47
N SER A 254 11.39 -8.50 -17.12
CA SER A 254 12.40 -8.90 -18.08
C SER A 254 12.18 -10.28 -18.67
N LEU A 255 11.52 -11.17 -17.94
CA LEU A 255 11.23 -12.53 -18.38
C LEU A 255 9.96 -12.61 -19.21
N ARG A 256 8.97 -11.84 -18.86
CA ARG A 256 7.70 -11.69 -19.58
C ARG A 256 7.08 -10.34 -19.22
N HIS A 257 6.94 -9.49 -20.21
CA HIS A 257 6.26 -8.22 -20.01
C HIS A 257 4.76 -8.45 -19.77
N TRP A 258 4.31 -8.06 -18.59
CA TRP A 258 2.92 -8.15 -18.19
C TRP A 258 2.49 -6.81 -17.58
N PRO A 259 1.75 -5.97 -18.31
CA PRO A 259 1.38 -4.62 -17.84
C PRO A 259 0.64 -4.60 -16.50
N GLN A 260 -0.09 -5.67 -16.16
CA GLN A 260 -0.84 -5.78 -14.91
C GLN A 260 -0.01 -6.34 -13.75
N ALA A 261 1.23 -6.81 -13.99
CA ALA A 261 2.09 -7.30 -12.92
C ALA A 261 2.43 -6.16 -11.96
N LYS A 262 2.25 -6.43 -10.68
CA LYS A 262 2.48 -5.45 -9.60
C LYS A 262 3.75 -5.74 -8.79
N MET A 263 4.30 -6.96 -8.91
CA MET A 263 5.52 -7.33 -8.20
C MET A 263 6.67 -6.44 -8.68
N PRO A 264 7.35 -5.70 -7.77
CA PRO A 264 8.54 -4.94 -8.12
C PRO A 264 9.73 -5.86 -8.34
N GLY A 265 10.75 -5.37 -9.06
CA GLY A 265 12.05 -6.01 -9.11
C GLY A 265 12.90 -5.59 -7.91
N PHE A 266 13.71 -6.51 -7.39
CA PHE A 266 14.64 -6.25 -6.28
C PHE A 266 16.07 -6.12 -6.82
N SER A 267 16.57 -4.89 -6.88
CA SER A 267 17.95 -4.63 -7.33
C SER A 267 18.99 -5.23 -6.38
N GLU A 268 20.23 -5.35 -6.86
CA GLU A 268 21.36 -5.82 -6.06
C GLU A 268 21.61 -4.96 -4.80
N ALA A 269 21.33 -3.65 -4.90
CA ALA A 269 21.46 -2.73 -3.77
C ALA A 269 20.41 -2.96 -2.68
N VAL A 270 19.23 -3.49 -3.04
CA VAL A 270 18.13 -3.77 -2.10
C VAL A 270 18.22 -5.19 -1.54
N LEU A 271 18.55 -6.14 -2.39
CA LEU A 271 18.66 -7.56 -2.06
C LEU A 271 19.97 -8.11 -2.69
N PRO A 272 21.11 -8.03 -2.02
CA PRO A 272 22.38 -8.55 -2.50
C PRO A 272 22.29 -10.02 -2.96
N ALA A 273 23.18 -10.47 -3.84
CA ALA A 273 23.14 -11.82 -4.41
C ALA A 273 23.10 -12.91 -3.33
N GLY A 274 23.97 -12.80 -2.32
CA GLY A 274 24.00 -13.77 -1.21
C GLY A 274 22.72 -13.78 -0.37
N ASP A 275 22.05 -12.65 -0.25
CA ASP A 275 20.75 -12.57 0.46
C ASP A 275 19.61 -13.14 -0.40
N LEU A 276 19.66 -12.93 -1.72
CA LEU A 276 18.73 -13.59 -2.64
C LEU A 276 18.88 -15.11 -2.59
N ASP A 277 20.12 -15.63 -2.47
CA ASP A 277 20.37 -17.05 -2.32
C ASP A 277 19.70 -17.60 -1.05
N LYS A 278 19.90 -16.96 0.11
CA LYS A 278 19.28 -17.33 1.37
C LYS A 278 17.74 -17.28 1.30
N LEU A 279 17.18 -16.26 0.64
CA LEU A 279 15.73 -16.17 0.44
C LEU A 279 15.20 -17.36 -0.36
N VAL A 280 15.88 -17.75 -1.44
CA VAL A 280 15.51 -18.93 -2.25
C VAL A 280 15.70 -20.23 -1.46
N GLU A 281 16.73 -20.34 -0.64
CA GLU A 281 16.91 -21.48 0.26
C GLU A 281 15.75 -21.59 1.28
N TYR A 282 15.32 -20.48 1.89
CA TYR A 282 14.15 -20.47 2.76
C TYR A 282 12.89 -20.93 2.00
N LEU A 283 12.61 -20.41 0.82
CA LEU A 283 11.44 -20.83 0.04
C LEU A 283 11.51 -22.32 -0.33
N THR A 284 12.69 -22.83 -0.65
CA THR A 284 12.93 -24.25 -0.94
C THR A 284 12.71 -25.12 0.30
N HIS A 285 13.22 -24.68 1.45
CA HIS A 285 12.99 -25.36 2.73
C HIS A 285 11.50 -25.45 3.05
N MET A 286 10.77 -24.34 2.87
CA MET A 286 9.33 -24.28 3.15
C MET A 286 8.49 -25.08 2.15
N ALA A 287 8.98 -25.31 0.91
CA ALA A 287 8.29 -26.19 -0.05
C ALA A 287 8.08 -27.60 0.49
N GLY A 288 9.03 -28.10 1.28
CA GLY A 288 8.92 -29.38 2.01
C GLY A 288 8.07 -29.33 3.29
N ARG A 289 7.56 -28.16 3.68
CA ARG A 289 6.86 -27.94 4.96
C ARG A 289 5.46 -27.36 4.76
N LYS A 290 4.77 -27.82 3.74
CA LYS A 290 3.38 -27.39 3.46
C LYS A 290 2.44 -27.77 4.60
N VAL A 291 1.62 -26.81 5.04
CA VAL A 291 0.53 -27.13 5.97
C VAL A 291 -0.52 -27.98 5.24
N LYS A 292 -0.96 -29.05 5.90
CA LYS A 292 -2.07 -29.87 5.40
C LYS A 292 -3.34 -29.04 5.51
N ARG A 293 -4.08 -28.94 4.41
CA ARG A 293 -5.43 -28.39 4.40
C ARG A 293 -6.41 -29.40 4.97
#